data_54c9beca6fc67f341f4134b769da2d8f
#
_entry.id   54c9beca6fc67f341f4134b769da2d8f
#
_cell.length_a   1.000
_cell.length_b   1.000
_cell.length_c   1.000
_cell.angle_alpha   90.00
_cell.angle_beta   90.00
_cell.angle_gamma   90.00
#
_symmetry.space_group_name_H-M   'P 1'
#
loop_
_entity.id
_entity.type
_entity.pdbx_description
1 polymer ?
#
loop_
_entity_poly.entity_id
_entity_poly.type
_entity_poly.pdbx_seq_one_letter_code
_entity_poly.pdbx_strand_id
1 'polypeptide(L)'
;RPHAMEVECAEALLAAVPFADMVKFTKDGSTAVTAAVKLARAATGRDLVAVCRDHPFFSYDDWFIGTTRMDGGIPPVATSLTRTFPY
;
A
#
# COMPACT_ATOMS: atom_id res chain seq x y z
N ARG A 1 5.64 1.37 -20.69
CA ARG A 1 5.33 0.48 -21.80
C ARG A 1 5.27 -0.96 -21.32
N PRO A 2 4.12 -1.64 -21.47
CA PRO A 2 3.98 -2.99 -20.94
C PRO A 2 4.86 -3.99 -21.70
N HIS A 3 5.49 -4.87 -20.95
CA HIS A 3 6.21 -6.00 -21.48
C HIS A 3 5.22 -7.13 -21.77
N ALA A 4 5.48 -7.98 -22.78
CA ALA A 4 4.59 -9.08 -23.14
C ALA A 4 4.32 -10.02 -21.94
N MET A 5 5.35 -10.30 -21.14
CA MET A 5 5.20 -11.12 -19.94
C MET A 5 4.28 -10.48 -18.91
N GLU A 6 4.30 -9.16 -18.77
CA GLU A 6 3.39 -8.46 -17.88
C GLU A 6 1.93 -8.63 -18.30
N VAL A 7 1.66 -8.55 -19.61
CA VAL A 7 0.32 -8.76 -20.14
C VAL A 7 -0.17 -10.17 -19.87
N GLU A 8 0.67 -11.17 -20.12
CA GLU A 8 0.33 -12.57 -19.85
C GLU A 8 0.08 -12.82 -18.36
N CYS A 9 0.92 -12.25 -17.49
CA CYS A 9 0.76 -12.38 -16.07
C CYS A 9 -0.54 -11.70 -15.58
N ALA A 10 -0.84 -10.52 -16.11
CA ALA A 10 -2.06 -9.79 -15.77
C ALA A 10 -3.30 -10.58 -16.19
N GLU A 11 -3.30 -11.16 -17.37
CA GLU A 11 -4.41 -11.98 -17.85
C GLU A 11 -4.61 -13.22 -16.98
N ALA A 12 -3.51 -13.90 -16.60
CA ALA A 12 -3.58 -15.07 -15.73
C ALA A 12 -4.12 -14.69 -14.35
N LEU A 13 -3.70 -13.55 -13.81
CA LEU A 13 -4.13 -13.08 -12.51
C LEU A 13 -5.61 -12.70 -12.51
N LEU A 14 -6.06 -12.00 -13.54
CA LEU A 14 -7.48 -11.64 -13.69
C LEU A 14 -8.36 -12.87 -13.85
N ALA A 15 -7.86 -13.93 -14.50
CA ALA A 15 -8.58 -15.20 -14.60
C ALA A 15 -8.69 -15.90 -13.25
N ALA A 16 -7.65 -15.80 -12.41
CA ALA A 16 -7.62 -16.43 -11.08
C ALA A 16 -8.41 -15.64 -10.03
N VAL A 17 -8.61 -14.33 -10.24
CA VAL A 17 -9.30 -13.45 -9.29
C VAL A 17 -10.52 -12.84 -10.00
N PRO A 18 -11.66 -13.54 -9.98
CA PRO A 18 -12.78 -13.17 -10.85
C PRO A 18 -13.47 -11.84 -10.50
N PHE A 19 -13.26 -11.31 -9.30
CA PHE A 19 -13.84 -10.01 -8.93
C PHE A 19 -12.97 -8.82 -9.31
N ALA A 20 -11.79 -9.06 -9.85
CA ALA A 20 -10.88 -7.98 -10.26
C ALA A 20 -11.08 -7.66 -11.75
N ASP A 21 -11.04 -6.38 -12.09
CA ASP A 21 -11.17 -5.91 -13.46
C ASP A 21 -9.84 -5.47 -14.06
N MET A 22 -8.91 -5.05 -13.23
CA MET A 22 -7.63 -4.50 -13.66
C MET A 22 -6.51 -4.93 -12.74
N VAL A 23 -5.30 -5.00 -13.29
CA VAL A 23 -4.08 -5.32 -12.56
C VAL A 23 -3.03 -4.28 -12.87
N LYS A 24 -2.33 -3.80 -11.85
CA LYS A 24 -1.16 -2.95 -11.98
C LYS A 24 -0.01 -3.57 -11.22
N PHE A 25 1.12 -3.73 -11.88
CA PHE A 25 2.33 -4.25 -11.24
C PHE A 25 3.19 -3.13 -10.69
N THR A 26 3.86 -3.41 -9.59
CA THR A 26 4.81 -2.50 -8.97
C THR A 26 6.13 -3.23 -8.74
N LYS A 27 7.14 -2.47 -8.31
CA LYS A 27 8.48 -2.99 -8.13
C LYS A 27 8.59 -4.02 -6.99
N ASP A 28 7.87 -3.79 -5.89
CA ASP A 28 7.94 -4.65 -4.71
C ASP A 28 6.65 -4.53 -3.87
N GLY A 29 6.58 -5.30 -2.79
CA GLY A 29 5.41 -5.33 -1.92
C GLY A 29 5.16 -4.01 -1.20
N SER A 30 6.21 -3.32 -0.77
CA SER A 30 6.08 -2.02 -0.12
C SER A 30 5.45 -0.99 -1.06
N THR A 31 5.91 -0.93 -2.30
CA THR A 31 5.37 -0.03 -3.31
C THR A 31 3.93 -0.39 -3.66
N ALA A 32 3.61 -1.68 -3.73
CA ALA A 32 2.26 -2.14 -4.00
C ALA A 32 1.28 -1.70 -2.90
N VAL A 33 1.68 -1.84 -1.65
CA VAL A 33 0.83 -1.43 -0.51
C VAL A 33 0.68 0.10 -0.47
N THR A 34 1.75 0.84 -0.75
CA THR A 34 1.68 2.30 -0.83
C THR A 34 0.72 2.76 -1.93
N ALA A 35 0.77 2.12 -3.09
CA ALA A 35 -0.17 2.40 -4.18
C ALA A 35 -1.61 2.08 -3.76
N ALA A 36 -1.82 0.98 -3.04
CA ALA A 36 -3.12 0.60 -2.53
C ALA A 36 -3.65 1.63 -1.52
N VAL A 37 -2.80 2.13 -0.63
CA VAL A 37 -3.18 3.16 0.34
C VAL A 37 -3.59 4.45 -0.37
N LYS A 38 -2.82 4.88 -1.36
CA LYS A 38 -3.16 6.07 -2.14
C LYS A 38 -4.49 5.91 -2.86
N LEU A 39 -4.70 4.76 -3.47
CA LEU A 39 -5.94 4.47 -4.19
C LEU A 39 -7.13 4.43 -3.23
N ALA A 40 -6.98 3.82 -2.07
CA ALA A 40 -8.02 3.78 -1.06
C ALA A 40 -8.40 5.17 -0.55
N ARG A 41 -7.40 6.03 -0.31
CA ARG A 41 -7.64 7.41 0.08
C ARG A 41 -8.40 8.18 -1.01
N ALA A 42 -8.00 8.00 -2.26
CA ALA A 42 -8.66 8.66 -3.38
C ALA A 42 -10.12 8.18 -3.55
N ALA A 43 -10.34 6.88 -3.41
CA ALA A 43 -11.67 6.30 -3.61
C ALA A 43 -12.64 6.63 -2.47
N THR A 44 -12.15 6.74 -1.23
CA THR A 44 -13.00 6.96 -0.06
C THR A 44 -13.05 8.41 0.40
N GLY A 45 -12.12 9.24 -0.04
CA GLY A 45 -11.97 10.60 0.48
C GLY A 45 -11.49 10.66 1.92
N ARG A 46 -10.96 9.56 2.44
CA ARG A 46 -10.48 9.47 3.82
C ARG A 46 -8.97 9.41 3.85
N ASP A 47 -8.35 10.14 4.77
CA ASP A 47 -6.90 10.23 4.86
C ASP A 47 -6.30 9.33 5.92
N LEU A 48 -7.05 9.00 6.97
CA LEU A 48 -6.55 8.17 8.06
C LEU A 48 -6.40 6.71 7.63
N VAL A 49 -5.29 6.11 8.05
CA VAL A 49 -4.99 4.70 7.82
C VAL A 49 -4.83 4.02 9.17
N ALA A 50 -5.49 2.89 9.36
CA ALA A 50 -5.34 2.06 10.55
C ALA A 50 -4.46 0.85 10.21
N VAL A 51 -3.45 0.62 11.05
CA VAL A 51 -2.50 -0.46 10.86
C VAL A 51 -2.45 -1.32 12.11
N CYS A 52 -2.50 -2.64 11.94
CA CYS A 52 -2.31 -3.56 13.04
C CYS A 52 -0.88 -3.44 13.58
N ARG A 53 -0.74 -3.29 14.90
CA ARG A 53 0.56 -3.04 15.52
C ARG A 53 1.49 -4.24 15.48
N ASP A 54 0.95 -5.44 15.52
CA ASP A 54 1.71 -6.67 15.75
C ASP A 54 1.81 -7.56 14.51
N HIS A 55 2.14 -6.98 13.35
CA HIS A 55 2.35 -7.79 12.14
C HIS A 55 3.71 -7.51 11.50
N PRO A 56 4.19 -8.41 10.64
CA PRO A 56 5.55 -8.34 10.11
C PRO A 56 5.74 -7.37 8.95
N PHE A 57 4.70 -6.76 8.44
CA PHE A 57 4.82 -5.83 7.32
C PHE A 57 5.67 -4.63 7.70
N PHE A 58 6.53 -4.21 6.79
CA PHE A 58 7.37 -3.03 6.96
C PHE A 58 7.47 -2.25 5.65
N SER A 59 7.50 -0.93 5.75
CA SER A 59 7.70 -0.05 4.60
C SER A 59 8.50 1.18 5.05
N TYR A 60 9.34 1.70 4.17
CA TYR A 60 10.03 2.97 4.40
C TYR A 60 9.19 4.19 3.99
N ASP A 61 8.03 3.99 3.42
CA ASP A 61 7.17 5.12 3.05
C ASP A 61 6.61 5.83 4.28
N ASP A 62 6.44 7.14 4.17
CA ASP A 62 6.07 8.00 5.30
C ASP A 62 4.81 7.55 6.03
N TRP A 63 3.82 7.06 5.29
CA TRP A 63 2.55 6.66 5.89
C TRP A 63 2.72 5.52 6.90
N PHE A 64 3.75 4.69 6.72
CA PHE A 64 3.99 3.54 7.59
C PHE A 64 5.12 3.81 8.59
N ILE A 65 6.29 4.25 8.10
CA ILE A 65 7.47 4.37 8.95
C ILE A 65 7.27 5.41 10.05
N GLY A 66 6.39 6.37 9.85
CA GLY A 66 6.01 7.35 10.88
C GLY A 66 5.37 6.72 12.12
N THR A 67 4.90 5.47 12.04
CA THR A 67 4.36 4.75 13.20
C THR A 67 5.44 4.05 14.01
N THR A 68 6.70 4.09 13.55
CA THR A 68 7.82 3.40 14.18
C THR A 68 8.75 4.39 14.87
N ARG A 69 9.79 3.87 15.52
CA ARG A 69 10.83 4.70 16.13
C ARG A 69 11.75 5.35 15.11
N MET A 70 11.65 4.95 13.85
CA MET A 70 12.48 5.46 12.75
C MET A 70 11.79 6.62 12.02
N ASP A 71 11.17 7.51 12.76
CA ASP A 71 10.37 8.60 12.19
C ASP A 71 11.15 9.90 11.92
N GLY A 72 12.46 9.88 12.10
CA GLY A 72 13.30 11.03 11.79
C GLY A 72 13.18 11.43 10.33
N GLY A 73 12.94 12.70 10.08
CA GLY A 73 12.75 13.21 8.72
C GLY A 73 11.33 13.10 8.17
N ILE A 74 10.42 12.55 8.95
CA ILE A 74 9.02 12.41 8.52
C ILE A 74 8.20 13.59 9.07
N PRO A 75 7.49 14.32 8.21
CA PRO A 75 6.66 15.43 8.67
C PRO A 75 5.59 14.98 9.66
N PRO A 76 5.30 15.75 10.72
CA PRO A 76 4.26 15.39 11.68
C PRO A 76 2.88 15.15 11.04
N VAL A 77 2.57 15.83 9.95
CA VAL A 77 1.30 15.64 9.25
C VAL A 77 1.18 14.22 8.71
N ALA A 78 2.27 13.64 8.19
CA ALA A 78 2.25 12.26 7.71
C ALA A 78 2.09 11.28 8.86
N THR A 79 2.79 11.50 9.97
CA THR A 79 2.68 10.66 11.17
C THR A 79 1.26 10.67 11.76
N SER A 80 0.61 11.82 11.75
CA SER A 80 -0.74 11.98 12.33
C SER A 80 -1.82 11.26 11.56
N LEU A 81 -1.57 10.88 10.30
CA LEU A 81 -2.56 10.25 9.44
C LEU A 81 -2.59 8.72 9.55
N THR A 82 -1.73 8.13 10.35
CA THR A 82 -1.71 6.68 10.56
C THR A 82 -1.91 6.37 12.03
N ARG A 83 -2.84 5.47 12.32
CA ARG A 83 -3.14 4.99 13.67
C ARG A 83 -2.85 3.51 13.76
N THR A 84 -2.36 3.07 14.92
CA THR A 84 -2.13 1.64 15.17
C THR A 84 -3.21 1.10 16.09
N PHE A 85 -3.50 -0.19 15.95
CA PHE A 85 -4.43 -0.87 16.83
C PHE A 85 -3.82 -2.22 17.24
N PRO A 86 -4.16 -2.77 18.43
CA PRO A 86 -3.67 -4.08 18.85
C PRO A 86 -4.35 -5.19 18.05
N TYR A 87 -3.61 -6.24 17.86
CA TYR A 87 -4.11 -7.44 17.16
C TYR A 87 -5.19 -8.17 17.97
#